data_a8628f29e1a6a60a5a9b183fd82100cc
#
_entry.id   a8628f29e1a6a60a5a9b183fd82100cc
#
_cell.length_a   1.000
_cell.length_b   1.000
_cell.length_c   1.000
_cell.angle_alpha   90.00
_cell.angle_beta   90.00
_cell.angle_gamma   90.00
#
_symmetry.space_group_name_H-M   'P 1'
#
loop_
_entity.id
_entity.type
_entity.pdbx_description
1 polymer ?
#
loop_
_entity_poly.entity_id
_entity_poly.type
_entity_poly.pdbx_seq_one_letter_code
_entity_poly.pdbx_strand_id
1 'polypeptide(L)'
;MPKGFPITQFDMHHAEAIGFHKYDVLSQRGLGHIKDAVRYIKENKGISIDVHEVERIKKDRRVKDLLQSGSCIGCFYIESPAMRNLLSKLRCDNYVHLVAASSIIRPGV
;
A
#
# COMPACT_ATOMS: atom_id res chain seq x y z
N MET A 1 15.58 29.16 -17.75
CA MET A 1 14.79 28.30 -16.82
C MET A 1 15.54 26.97 -16.66
N PRO A 2 16.15 26.69 -15.49
CA PRO A 2 17.02 25.51 -15.35
C PRO A 2 16.29 24.16 -15.50
N LYS A 3 14.95 24.14 -15.32
CA LYS A 3 14.11 22.92 -15.40
C LYS A 3 13.19 22.87 -16.63
N GLY A 4 13.32 23.81 -17.57
CA GLY A 4 12.49 23.86 -18.77
C GLY A 4 11.05 24.37 -18.60
N PHE A 5 10.62 24.67 -17.37
CA PHE A 5 9.31 25.22 -17.07
C PHE A 5 9.40 26.36 -16.03
N PRO A 6 8.39 27.23 -15.92
CA PRO A 6 8.37 28.33 -14.94
C PRO A 6 8.47 27.80 -13.51
N ILE A 7 9.30 28.43 -12.72
CA ILE A 7 9.46 28.16 -11.27
C ILE A 7 9.34 29.46 -10.51
N THR A 8 8.89 29.38 -9.27
CA THR A 8 8.88 30.55 -8.36
C THR A 8 10.30 30.85 -7.88
N GLN A 9 10.60 32.12 -7.65
CA GLN A 9 11.86 32.53 -7.04
C GLN A 9 11.78 32.53 -5.49
N PHE A 10 10.56 32.53 -4.96
CA PHE A 10 10.32 32.48 -3.53
C PHE A 10 10.50 31.06 -3.01
N ASP A 11 11.05 30.91 -1.81
CA ASP A 11 11.00 29.67 -1.07
C ASP A 11 9.55 29.32 -0.63
N MET A 12 9.35 28.13 -0.13
CA MET A 12 8.04 27.64 0.24
C MET A 12 7.36 28.51 1.32
N HIS A 13 8.11 29.00 2.30
CA HIS A 13 7.56 29.79 3.41
C HIS A 13 7.11 31.17 2.95
N HIS A 14 7.92 31.83 2.11
CA HIS A 14 7.55 33.11 1.53
C HIS A 14 6.37 32.99 0.57
N ALA A 15 6.34 31.93 -0.24
CA ALA A 15 5.21 31.65 -1.13
C ALA A 15 3.89 31.48 -0.35
N GLU A 16 3.90 30.71 0.73
CA GLU A 16 2.73 30.54 1.61
C GLU A 16 2.30 31.85 2.27
N ALA A 17 3.26 32.66 2.73
CA ALA A 17 2.98 33.96 3.37
C ALA A 17 2.28 34.96 2.43
N ILE A 18 2.53 34.91 1.14
CA ILE A 18 1.88 35.75 0.14
C ILE A 18 0.63 35.12 -0.49
N GLY A 19 0.15 34.00 0.08
CA GLY A 19 -1.15 33.40 -0.26
C GLY A 19 -1.12 32.28 -1.31
N PHE A 20 0.06 31.77 -1.68
CA PHE A 20 0.13 30.56 -2.51
C PHE A 20 -0.07 29.30 -1.66
N HIS A 21 -0.81 28.35 -2.20
CA HIS A 21 -1.01 27.05 -1.58
C HIS A 21 -0.15 25.98 -2.26
N LYS A 22 0.52 25.16 -1.45
CA LYS A 22 1.27 24.00 -1.94
C LYS A 22 0.38 22.77 -1.89
N TYR A 23 0.23 22.11 -3.04
CA TYR A 23 -0.47 20.82 -3.14
C TYR A 23 0.52 19.75 -3.58
N ASP A 24 0.64 18.68 -2.79
CA ASP A 24 1.45 17.52 -3.13
C ASP A 24 0.55 16.46 -3.76
N VAL A 25 0.78 16.15 -5.03
CA VAL A 25 0.08 15.08 -5.75
C VAL A 25 1.00 13.87 -5.82
N LEU A 26 0.77 12.90 -4.93
CA LEU A 26 1.58 11.70 -4.82
C LEU A 26 0.90 10.52 -5.51
N SER A 27 1.67 9.78 -6.30
CA SER A 27 1.17 8.54 -6.91
C SER A 27 1.23 7.39 -5.92
N GLN A 28 0.20 6.52 -5.97
CA GLN A 28 0.11 5.30 -5.18
C GLN A 28 0.66 4.12 -6.00
N ARG A 29 1.97 3.90 -5.95
CA ARG A 29 2.61 2.79 -6.70
C ARG A 29 2.00 1.43 -6.36
N GLY A 30 1.57 1.22 -5.11
CA GLY A 30 0.89 0.00 -4.69
C GLY A 30 -0.38 -0.31 -5.46
N LEU A 31 -1.16 0.69 -5.85
CA LEU A 31 -2.33 0.49 -6.70
C LEU A 31 -1.95 -0.02 -8.10
N GLY A 32 -0.81 0.44 -8.64
CA GLY A 32 -0.25 -0.08 -9.88
C GLY A 32 0.12 -1.56 -9.77
N HIS A 33 0.75 -1.98 -8.67
CA HIS A 33 1.08 -3.39 -8.41
C HIS A 33 -0.17 -4.26 -8.33
N ILE A 34 -1.24 -3.81 -7.67
CA ILE A 34 -2.51 -4.54 -7.61
C ILE A 34 -3.11 -4.69 -9.02
N LYS A 35 -3.14 -3.60 -9.80
CA LYS A 35 -3.63 -3.62 -11.18
C LYS A 35 -2.87 -4.61 -12.06
N ASP A 36 -1.55 -4.61 -11.97
CA ASP A 36 -0.70 -5.53 -12.72
C ASP A 36 -0.91 -6.97 -12.27
N ALA A 37 -1.04 -7.25 -10.96
CA ALA A 37 -1.32 -8.59 -10.45
C ALA A 37 -2.65 -9.14 -10.99
N VAL A 38 -3.71 -8.34 -10.97
CA VAL A 38 -5.02 -8.72 -11.53
C VAL A 38 -4.91 -9.03 -13.03
N ARG A 39 -4.17 -8.19 -13.78
CA ARG A 39 -3.93 -8.40 -15.20
C ARG A 39 -3.20 -9.72 -15.45
N TYR A 40 -2.09 -9.99 -14.78
CA TYR A 40 -1.32 -11.23 -14.93
C TYR A 40 -2.12 -12.48 -14.53
N ILE A 41 -2.95 -12.41 -13.52
CA ILE A 41 -3.84 -13.53 -13.16
C ILE A 41 -4.82 -13.81 -14.29
N LYS A 42 -5.39 -12.77 -14.88
CA LYS A 42 -6.30 -12.92 -16.03
C LYS A 42 -5.60 -13.51 -17.26
N GLU A 43 -4.40 -13.00 -17.60
CA GLU A 43 -3.62 -13.46 -18.74
C GLU A 43 -3.15 -14.92 -18.56
N ASN A 44 -2.67 -15.29 -17.37
CA ASN A 44 -2.06 -16.59 -17.13
C ASN A 44 -3.06 -17.70 -16.76
N LYS A 45 -4.19 -17.33 -16.13
CA LYS A 45 -5.16 -18.30 -15.60
C LYS A 45 -6.57 -18.12 -16.14
N GLY A 46 -6.83 -17.09 -16.95
CA GLY A 46 -8.17 -16.79 -17.47
C GLY A 46 -9.17 -16.35 -16.39
N ILE A 47 -8.71 -16.09 -15.16
CA ILE A 47 -9.56 -15.73 -14.01
C ILE A 47 -9.63 -14.23 -13.89
N SER A 48 -10.83 -13.66 -13.85
CA SER A 48 -11.06 -12.25 -13.54
C SER A 48 -11.29 -12.10 -12.04
N ILE A 49 -10.52 -11.23 -11.39
CA ILE A 49 -10.63 -10.92 -9.95
C ILE A 49 -11.11 -9.48 -9.79
N ASP A 50 -12.18 -9.29 -9.05
CA ASP A 50 -12.58 -7.97 -8.57
C ASP A 50 -11.97 -7.73 -7.18
N VAL A 51 -11.02 -6.80 -7.10
CA VAL A 51 -10.36 -6.42 -5.85
C VAL A 51 -11.27 -5.64 -4.89
N HIS A 52 -12.42 -5.14 -5.37
CA HIS A 52 -13.40 -4.43 -4.55
C HIS A 52 -14.33 -5.37 -3.78
N GLU A 53 -14.34 -6.68 -4.09
CA GLU A 53 -15.05 -7.68 -3.29
C GLU A 53 -14.37 -7.96 -1.93
N VAL A 54 -14.12 -6.90 -1.16
CA VAL A 54 -13.33 -6.94 0.07
C VAL A 54 -13.93 -7.90 1.11
N GLU A 55 -15.26 -7.96 1.22
CA GLU A 55 -15.93 -8.82 2.20
C GLU A 55 -15.76 -10.31 1.88
N ARG A 56 -15.66 -10.68 0.61
CA ARG A 56 -15.35 -12.05 0.19
C ARG A 56 -13.90 -12.40 0.53
N ILE A 57 -12.97 -11.49 0.22
CA ILE A 57 -11.53 -11.68 0.48
C ILE A 57 -11.24 -11.79 1.98
N LYS A 58 -11.88 -10.97 2.82
CA LYS A 58 -11.77 -11.02 4.29
C LYS A 58 -12.17 -12.39 4.88
N LYS A 59 -13.08 -13.11 4.22
CA LYS A 59 -13.57 -14.41 4.66
C LYS A 59 -12.76 -15.59 4.12
N ASP A 60 -11.89 -15.39 3.14
CA ASP A 60 -11.08 -16.44 2.53
C ASP A 60 -10.07 -17.00 3.55
N ARG A 61 -10.20 -18.30 3.86
CA ARG A 61 -9.35 -18.98 4.82
C ARG A 61 -7.88 -18.99 4.41
N ARG A 62 -7.60 -19.12 3.12
CA ARG A 62 -6.22 -19.13 2.60
C ARG A 62 -5.52 -17.81 2.84
N VAL A 63 -6.25 -16.69 2.73
CA VAL A 63 -5.72 -15.36 3.06
C VAL A 63 -5.40 -15.27 4.54
N LYS A 64 -6.28 -15.77 5.42
CA LYS A 64 -6.06 -15.81 6.87
C LYS A 64 -4.84 -16.65 7.24
N ASP A 65 -4.73 -17.85 6.69
CA ASP A 65 -3.60 -18.77 6.93
C ASP A 65 -2.27 -18.12 6.48
N LEU A 66 -2.27 -17.42 5.34
CA LEU A 66 -1.11 -16.69 4.82
C LEU A 66 -0.67 -15.56 5.79
N LEU A 67 -1.61 -14.79 6.30
CA LEU A 67 -1.34 -13.71 7.26
C LEU A 67 -0.84 -14.26 8.59
N GLN A 68 -1.45 -15.31 9.12
CA GLN A 68 -1.05 -15.95 10.39
C GLN A 68 0.33 -16.57 10.33
N SER A 69 0.71 -17.14 9.19
CA SER A 69 2.04 -17.72 9.00
C SER A 69 3.12 -16.67 8.77
N GLY A 70 2.75 -15.43 8.45
CA GLY A 70 3.69 -14.39 8.02
C GLY A 70 4.34 -14.68 6.65
N SER A 71 3.78 -15.59 5.85
CA SER A 71 4.29 -15.96 4.53
C SER A 71 3.88 -14.95 3.46
N CYS A 72 4.13 -13.66 3.72
CA CYS A 72 3.68 -12.53 2.90
C CYS A 72 4.78 -11.94 2.02
N ILE A 73 5.79 -12.72 1.63
CA ILE A 73 6.83 -12.28 0.67
C ILE A 73 6.18 -12.00 -0.68
N GLY A 74 6.52 -10.85 -1.28
CA GLY A 74 5.90 -10.39 -2.53
C GLY A 74 4.53 -9.71 -2.35
N CYS A 75 3.98 -9.70 -1.14
CA CYS A 75 2.75 -8.96 -0.85
C CYS A 75 3.10 -7.52 -0.51
N PHE A 76 2.73 -6.60 -1.38
CA PHE A 76 2.97 -5.18 -1.19
C PHE A 76 2.56 -4.70 0.22
N TYR A 77 3.38 -3.86 0.83
CA TYR A 77 3.21 -3.24 2.14
C TYR A 77 3.40 -4.17 3.36
N ILE A 78 3.17 -5.47 3.26
CA ILE A 78 3.24 -6.42 4.38
C ILE A 78 4.39 -7.42 4.28
N GLU A 79 5.29 -7.26 3.30
CA GLU A 79 6.39 -8.18 3.04
C GLU A 79 7.63 -7.96 3.92
N SER A 80 7.73 -6.83 4.65
CA SER A 80 8.90 -6.54 5.48
C SER A 80 9.07 -7.57 6.59
N PRO A 81 10.31 -7.93 7.00
CA PRO A 81 10.54 -8.89 8.06
C PRO A 81 9.83 -8.52 9.38
N ALA A 82 9.83 -7.22 9.73
CA ALA A 82 9.16 -6.72 10.91
C ALA A 82 7.64 -6.95 10.85
N MET A 83 7.01 -6.63 9.72
CA MET A 83 5.57 -6.84 9.53
C MET A 83 5.22 -8.31 9.56
N ARG A 84 5.95 -9.15 8.84
CA ARG A 84 5.72 -10.61 8.81
C ARG A 84 5.83 -11.24 10.19
N ASN A 85 6.84 -10.86 10.98
CA ASN A 85 7.00 -11.31 12.36
C ASN A 85 5.83 -10.84 13.24
N LEU A 86 5.39 -9.60 13.09
CA LEU A 86 4.27 -9.08 13.87
C LEU A 86 2.97 -9.80 13.52
N LEU A 87 2.66 -10.00 12.23
CA LEU A 87 1.47 -10.71 11.77
C LEU A 87 1.42 -12.14 12.33
N SER A 88 2.55 -12.85 12.31
CA SER A 88 2.67 -14.20 12.87
C SER A 88 2.48 -14.21 14.38
N LYS A 89 3.12 -13.30 15.13
CA LYS A 89 2.97 -13.19 16.59
C LYS A 89 1.54 -12.83 17.02
N LEU A 90 0.88 -11.96 16.29
CA LEU A 90 -0.52 -11.59 16.53
C LEU A 90 -1.50 -12.67 16.08
N ARG A 91 -1.04 -13.72 15.39
CA ARG A 91 -1.91 -14.70 14.72
C ARG A 91 -3.01 -14.01 13.93
N CYS A 92 -2.59 -13.09 13.05
CA CYS A 92 -3.49 -12.21 12.33
C CYS A 92 -4.49 -13.01 11.49
N ASP A 93 -5.76 -13.05 11.90
CA ASP A 93 -6.83 -13.83 11.29
C ASP A 93 -8.01 -12.99 10.81
N ASN A 94 -7.94 -11.67 11.03
CA ASN A 94 -9.01 -10.76 10.68
C ASN A 94 -8.48 -9.39 10.23
N TYR A 95 -9.37 -8.62 9.63
CA TYR A 95 -9.04 -7.31 9.08
C TYR A 95 -8.60 -6.29 10.14
N VAL A 96 -9.19 -6.34 11.33
CA VAL A 96 -8.85 -5.40 12.42
C VAL A 96 -7.42 -5.64 12.91
N HIS A 97 -7.02 -6.90 13.06
CA HIS A 97 -5.64 -7.24 13.41
C HIS A 97 -4.64 -6.78 12.33
N LEU A 98 -5.01 -6.90 11.05
CA LEU A 98 -4.18 -6.41 9.95
C LEU A 98 -4.01 -4.89 9.99
N VAL A 99 -5.09 -4.15 10.23
CA VAL A 99 -5.06 -2.69 10.38
C VAL A 99 -4.21 -2.29 11.59
N ALA A 100 -4.37 -2.95 12.72
CA ALA A 100 -3.57 -2.71 13.93
C ALA A 100 -2.08 -2.95 13.66
N ALA A 101 -1.72 -4.07 13.05
CA ALA A 101 -0.34 -4.38 12.69
C ALA A 101 0.27 -3.32 11.76
N SER A 102 -0.47 -2.90 10.73
CA SER A 102 -0.04 -1.87 9.78
C SER A 102 0.09 -0.48 10.41
N SER A 103 -0.62 -0.22 11.50
CA SER A 103 -0.55 1.05 12.24
C SER A 103 0.65 1.11 13.19
N ILE A 104 1.12 -0.04 13.69
CA ILE A 104 2.26 -0.14 14.62
C ILE A 104 3.58 -0.01 13.88
N ILE A 105 3.70 -0.67 12.72
CA ILE A 105 4.94 -0.66 11.93
C ILE A 105 4.88 0.49 10.93
N ARG A 106 5.73 1.50 11.16
CA ARG A 106 5.90 2.63 10.24
C ARG A 106 7.06 2.34 9.28
N PRO A 107 6.88 2.54 7.96
CA PRO A 107 7.98 2.52 7.02
C PRO A 107 8.95 3.68 7.32
N GLY A 108 10.25 3.39 7.37
CA GLY A 108 11.28 4.45 7.49
C GLY A 108 11.64 4.87 8.92
N VAL A 109 11.38 4.06 9.92
CA VAL A 109 11.92 4.24 11.29
C VAL A 109 13.04 3.24 11.50
#